data_b985969c7ed447a9dadc8928e48fbe23
#
_entry.id   b985969c7ed447a9dadc8928e48fbe23
#
_cell.length_a   1.000
_cell.length_b   1.000
_cell.length_c   1.000
_cell.angle_alpha   90.00
_cell.angle_beta   90.00
_cell.angle_gamma   90.00
#
_symmetry.space_group_name_H-M   'P 1'
#
loop_
_entity.id
_entity.type
_entity.pdbx_description
1 polymer ?
#
loop_
_entity_poly.entity_id
_entity_poly.type
_entity_poly.pdbx_seq_one_letter_code
_entity_poly.pdbx_strand_id
1 'polypeptide(L)'
;MTLNYLLYFCTPAKISIIFKYEHITPKKWMRLVKPKKALGQHFLKDLQIAERIADTLSDYKQLPVLEIGPGMGVLTQFLLEKGHDLTVVELDMESVDYLEQNFPVLEGKILAEDFLRLDLGKLFPDQFCVIGNYPYNISSQIFFKVLDYKEHIPCCSGMIQKEVAERLAAGPGSKTYGILSVLLQAWYEVEYLFTVSENVFDPPPKVKSAVIRMVRNDRKSLGSFSRRLSKPRSTNVAKHCATP
;
A
#
# COMPACT_ATOMS: atom_id res chain seq x y z
N MET A 1 -10.42 28.59 25.22
CA MET A 1 -9.62 29.51 24.40
C MET A 1 -10.04 29.34 22.96
N THR A 2 -10.56 30.41 22.41
CA THR A 2 -11.37 30.50 21.20
C THR A 2 -10.62 30.16 19.91
N LEU A 3 -11.13 29.19 19.16
CA LEU A 3 -10.72 28.92 17.78
C LEU A 3 -11.29 30.03 16.89
N ASN A 4 -10.42 30.84 16.30
CA ASN A 4 -10.80 31.77 15.24
C ASN A 4 -10.87 31.02 13.90
N TYR A 5 -12.08 30.70 13.46
CA TYR A 5 -12.36 30.31 12.07
C TYR A 5 -12.42 31.58 11.22
N LEU A 6 -11.43 31.76 10.35
CA LEU A 6 -11.53 32.71 9.25
C LEU A 6 -12.00 31.98 8.00
N LEU A 7 -13.30 32.09 7.72
CA LEU A 7 -13.88 31.71 6.43
C LEU A 7 -13.54 32.82 5.41
N TYR A 8 -12.67 32.53 4.46
CA TYR A 8 -12.58 33.31 3.23
C TYR A 8 -13.37 32.61 2.12
N PHE A 9 -14.46 33.24 1.72
CA PHE A 9 -15.14 32.92 0.48
C PHE A 9 -14.27 33.33 -0.70
N CYS A 10 -13.81 32.38 -1.48
CA CYS A 10 -13.23 32.61 -2.81
C CYS A 10 -13.75 31.55 -3.78
N THR A 11 -14.09 32.03 -4.97
CA THR A 11 -14.67 31.35 -6.14
C THR A 11 -14.21 29.90 -6.43
N PRO A 12 -14.97 29.06 -7.16
CA PRO A 12 -14.90 27.58 -7.17
C PRO A 12 -13.68 27.01 -7.93
N ALA A 13 -12.51 27.44 -7.63
CA ALA A 13 -11.28 26.92 -8.26
C ALA A 13 -10.08 26.75 -7.34
N LYS A 14 -10.12 27.08 -6.05
CA LYS A 14 -9.02 26.80 -5.10
C LYS A 14 -9.53 26.95 -3.66
N ILE A 15 -10.05 25.91 -3.06
CA ILE A 15 -10.05 25.79 -1.61
C ILE A 15 -8.69 25.23 -1.24
N SER A 16 -7.69 26.10 -1.11
CA SER A 16 -6.46 25.77 -0.40
C SER A 16 -6.81 25.76 1.09
N ILE A 17 -7.17 24.60 1.61
CA ILE A 17 -7.26 24.40 3.05
C ILE A 17 -5.82 24.35 3.53
N ILE A 18 -5.28 25.51 3.90
CA ILE A 18 -4.02 25.61 4.64
C ILE A 18 -4.35 25.22 6.07
N PHE A 19 -4.39 23.90 6.34
CA PHE A 19 -4.25 23.44 7.71
C PHE A 19 -2.80 23.68 8.11
N LYS A 20 -2.54 24.65 8.98
CA LYS A 20 -1.34 24.66 9.80
C LYS A 20 -1.40 23.43 10.71
N TYR A 21 -0.98 22.29 10.21
CA TYR A 21 -0.55 21.21 11.08
C TYR A 21 0.68 21.74 11.82
N GLU A 22 0.57 22.02 13.11
CA GLU A 22 1.75 22.06 13.95
C GLU A 22 2.43 20.70 13.73
N HIS A 23 3.61 20.72 13.13
CA HIS A 23 4.42 19.51 12.92
C HIS A 23 4.62 18.85 14.28
N ILE A 24 3.76 17.89 14.59
CA ILE A 24 3.91 17.08 15.79
C ILE A 24 5.18 16.29 15.56
N THR A 25 6.24 16.65 16.27
CA THR A 25 7.54 15.98 16.11
C THR A 25 7.41 14.47 16.34
N PRO A 26 8.15 13.61 15.60
CA PRO A 26 8.08 12.15 15.75
C PRO A 26 8.18 11.65 17.20
N LYS A 27 8.90 12.36 18.07
CA LYS A 27 9.03 12.05 19.50
C LYS A 27 7.72 12.18 20.30
N LYS A 28 6.76 13.01 19.87
CA LYS A 28 5.47 13.19 20.55
C LYS A 28 4.50 12.07 20.20
N TRP A 29 4.58 11.54 18.97
CA TRP A 29 3.71 10.43 18.50
C TRP A 29 3.99 9.11 19.24
N MET A 30 5.26 8.76 19.44
CA MET A 30 5.69 7.50 20.05
C MET A 30 5.20 7.28 21.50
N ARG A 31 4.57 8.28 22.13
CA ARG A 31 4.03 8.15 23.49
C ARG A 31 2.52 7.88 23.54
N LEU A 32 1.82 8.04 22.41
CA LEU A 32 0.36 8.03 22.37
C LEU A 32 -0.24 6.68 22.01
N VAL A 33 0.38 5.95 21.08
CA VAL A 33 -0.06 4.60 20.67
C VAL A 33 1.09 3.62 20.81
N LYS A 34 0.87 2.50 21.50
CA LYS A 34 1.90 1.47 21.67
C LYS A 34 1.83 0.45 20.54
N PRO A 35 2.96 0.15 19.87
CA PRO A 35 3.01 -0.87 18.82
C PRO A 35 2.60 -2.24 19.33
N LYS A 36 1.65 -2.89 18.68
CA LYS A 36 1.16 -4.23 19.04
C LYS A 36 1.82 -5.29 18.15
N LYS A 37 2.67 -6.13 18.76
CA LYS A 37 3.36 -7.21 18.02
C LYS A 37 2.39 -8.17 17.32
N ALA A 38 1.24 -8.44 17.93
CA ALA A 38 0.21 -9.31 17.37
C ALA A 38 -0.35 -8.75 16.04
N LEU A 39 -0.34 -7.43 15.85
CA LEU A 39 -0.77 -6.75 14.62
C LEU A 39 0.37 -6.52 13.64
N GLY A 40 1.61 -6.91 13.98
CA GLY A 40 2.77 -6.71 13.11
C GLY A 40 3.12 -5.23 12.90
N GLN A 41 2.79 -4.36 13.85
CA GLN A 41 2.95 -2.92 13.75
C GLN A 41 4.42 -2.48 13.84
N HIS A 42 4.86 -1.72 12.85
CA HIS A 42 6.12 -1.00 12.79
C HIS A 42 5.82 0.40 12.26
N PHE A 43 5.79 1.39 13.14
CA PHE A 43 5.45 2.76 12.75
C PHE A 43 6.59 3.43 11.99
N LEU A 44 6.31 3.90 10.80
CA LEU A 44 7.26 4.66 10.00
C LEU A 44 7.49 6.04 10.66
N LYS A 45 8.77 6.45 10.80
CA LYS A 45 9.18 7.74 11.39
C LYS A 45 9.68 8.72 10.34
N ASP A 46 10.09 8.22 9.20
CA ASP A 46 10.69 9.02 8.13
C ASP A 46 9.60 9.58 7.22
N LEU A 47 9.40 10.90 7.34
CA LEU A 47 8.38 11.62 6.60
C LEU A 47 8.68 11.67 5.09
N GLN A 48 9.97 11.72 4.70
CA GLN A 48 10.34 11.75 3.28
C GLN A 48 9.99 10.43 2.59
N ILE A 49 10.13 9.30 3.31
CA ILE A 49 9.72 8.00 2.81
C ILE A 49 8.18 7.94 2.68
N ALA A 50 7.45 8.45 3.68
CA ALA A 50 5.99 8.50 3.62
C ALA A 50 5.50 9.36 2.44
N GLU A 51 6.10 10.53 2.22
CA GLU A 51 5.80 11.39 1.09
C GLU A 51 6.06 10.69 -0.25
N ARG A 52 7.21 10.03 -0.40
CA ARG A 52 7.54 9.25 -1.60
C ARG A 52 6.58 8.09 -1.86
N ILE A 53 6.04 7.48 -0.80
CA ILE A 53 4.99 6.45 -0.93
C ILE A 53 3.70 7.10 -1.44
N ALA A 54 3.28 8.23 -0.88
CA ALA A 54 2.10 8.96 -1.34
C ALA A 54 2.22 9.39 -2.81
N ASP A 55 3.43 9.79 -3.26
CA ASP A 55 3.72 10.17 -4.65
C ASP A 55 3.47 9.04 -5.66
N THR A 56 3.50 7.79 -5.24
CA THR A 56 3.24 6.66 -6.13
C THR A 56 1.83 6.65 -6.73
N LEU A 57 0.89 7.40 -6.13
CA LEU A 57 -0.49 7.56 -6.62
C LEU A 57 -0.74 8.88 -7.35
N SER A 58 0.28 9.67 -7.69
CA SER A 58 0.13 11.00 -8.31
C SER A 58 -0.67 10.99 -9.61
N ASP A 59 -0.62 9.89 -10.38
CA ASP A 59 -1.35 9.70 -11.63
C ASP A 59 -2.84 9.32 -11.41
N TYR A 60 -3.27 9.08 -10.17
CA TYR A 60 -4.59 8.56 -9.81
C TYR A 60 -5.40 9.50 -8.91
N LYS A 61 -5.14 10.81 -8.97
CA LYS A 61 -5.81 11.82 -8.12
C LYS A 61 -7.33 11.87 -8.26
N GLN A 62 -7.84 11.42 -9.39
CA GLN A 62 -9.28 11.40 -9.68
C GLN A 62 -10.00 10.21 -9.05
N LEU A 63 -9.28 9.23 -8.51
CA LEU A 63 -9.86 8.03 -7.90
C LEU A 63 -9.84 8.12 -6.39
N PRO A 64 -10.87 7.57 -5.71
CA PRO A 64 -10.82 7.36 -4.26
C PRO A 64 -9.62 6.48 -3.88
N VAL A 65 -9.09 6.70 -2.68
CA VAL A 65 -7.95 5.96 -2.14
C VAL A 65 -8.36 5.30 -0.84
N LEU A 66 -8.06 4.01 -0.71
CA LEU A 66 -8.16 3.26 0.54
C LEU A 66 -6.75 3.03 1.11
N GLU A 67 -6.46 3.63 2.27
CA GLU A 67 -5.24 3.37 3.02
C GLU A 67 -5.47 2.23 4.01
N ILE A 68 -4.59 1.23 3.99
CA ILE A 68 -4.64 0.08 4.90
C ILE A 68 -3.62 0.24 6.01
N GLY A 69 -4.07 0.24 7.27
CA GLY A 69 -3.22 0.33 8.44
C GLY A 69 -2.52 1.69 8.56
N PRO A 70 -3.27 2.80 8.59
CA PRO A 70 -2.71 4.15 8.69
C PRO A 70 -1.91 4.35 9.98
N GLY A 71 -2.18 3.57 11.03
CA GLY A 71 -1.57 3.74 12.35
C GLY A 71 -1.81 5.15 12.88
N MET A 72 -0.74 5.89 13.12
CA MET A 72 -0.82 7.28 13.57
C MET A 72 -0.86 8.30 12.40
N GLY A 73 -1.18 7.89 11.19
CA GLY A 73 -1.42 8.78 10.07
C GLY A 73 -0.19 9.38 9.40
N VAL A 74 0.98 8.73 9.52
CA VAL A 74 2.23 9.24 8.93
C VAL A 74 2.16 9.29 7.39
N LEU A 75 1.53 8.30 6.75
CA LEU A 75 1.28 8.33 5.31
C LEU A 75 0.01 9.12 4.98
N THR A 76 -1.02 9.00 5.81
CA THR A 76 -2.32 9.67 5.71
C THR A 76 -2.17 11.18 5.47
N GLN A 77 -1.31 11.87 6.24
CA GLN A 77 -1.12 13.32 6.11
C GLN A 77 -0.71 13.72 4.68
N PHE A 78 0.23 12.99 4.06
CA PHE A 78 0.69 13.31 2.71
C PHE A 78 -0.36 12.99 1.64
N LEU A 79 -1.16 11.92 1.82
CA LEU A 79 -2.28 11.62 0.93
C LEU A 79 -3.32 12.75 0.96
N LEU A 80 -3.64 13.27 2.15
CA LEU A 80 -4.55 14.40 2.32
C LEU A 80 -3.96 15.69 1.76
N GLU A 81 -2.68 16.01 2.02
CA GLU A 81 -1.99 17.18 1.48
C GLU A 81 -1.94 17.18 -0.05
N LYS A 82 -1.82 15.99 -0.66
CA LYS A 82 -1.84 15.81 -2.13
C LYS A 82 -3.27 15.83 -2.70
N GLY A 83 -4.30 15.98 -1.85
CA GLY A 83 -5.71 16.16 -2.25
C GLY A 83 -6.41 14.89 -2.69
N HIS A 84 -5.98 13.71 -2.21
CA HIS A 84 -6.70 12.46 -2.46
C HIS A 84 -8.01 12.39 -1.68
N ASP A 85 -9.05 11.82 -2.29
CA ASP A 85 -10.27 11.41 -1.61
C ASP A 85 -9.99 10.12 -0.83
N LEU A 86 -9.65 10.28 0.46
CA LEU A 86 -9.06 9.24 1.29
C LEU A 86 -10.08 8.62 2.25
N THR A 87 -10.15 7.30 2.24
CA THR A 87 -10.76 6.47 3.29
C THR A 87 -9.67 5.61 3.91
N VAL A 88 -9.70 5.41 5.22
CA VAL A 88 -8.71 4.60 5.92
C VAL A 88 -9.36 3.42 6.64
N VAL A 89 -8.67 2.28 6.71
CA VAL A 89 -9.10 1.11 7.48
C VAL A 89 -8.03 0.72 8.49
N GLU A 90 -8.42 0.70 9.77
CA GLU A 90 -7.54 0.40 10.89
C GLU A 90 -8.21 -0.58 11.86
N LEU A 91 -7.46 -1.58 12.31
CA LEU A 91 -7.93 -2.59 13.24
C LEU A 91 -7.64 -2.21 14.69
N ASP A 92 -6.60 -1.43 14.93
CA ASP A 92 -6.18 -1.02 16.27
C ASP A 92 -6.97 0.19 16.75
N MET A 93 -7.84 -0.01 17.75
CA MET A 93 -8.70 1.04 18.30
C MET A 93 -7.93 2.23 18.86
N GLU A 94 -6.73 2.03 19.43
CA GLU A 94 -5.89 3.16 19.90
C GLU A 94 -5.44 4.04 18.73
N SER A 95 -5.15 3.42 17.59
CA SER A 95 -4.83 4.14 16.35
C SER A 95 -6.07 4.82 15.76
N VAL A 96 -7.25 4.17 15.82
CA VAL A 96 -8.54 4.77 15.40
C VAL A 96 -8.84 6.03 16.22
N ASP A 97 -8.80 5.94 17.55
CA ASP A 97 -9.03 7.07 18.45
C ASP A 97 -8.05 8.23 18.16
N TYR A 98 -6.79 7.88 17.86
CA TYR A 98 -5.79 8.88 17.48
C TYR A 98 -6.13 9.57 16.16
N LEU A 99 -6.55 8.81 15.15
CA LEU A 99 -6.91 9.34 13.82
C LEU A 99 -8.14 10.25 13.91
N GLU A 100 -9.18 9.87 14.65
CA GLU A 100 -10.37 10.70 14.85
C GLU A 100 -10.05 12.05 15.51
N GLN A 101 -9.13 12.04 16.47
CA GLN A 101 -8.72 13.26 17.17
C GLN A 101 -7.81 14.16 16.35
N ASN A 102 -6.95 13.61 15.48
CA ASN A 102 -5.90 14.38 14.81
C ASN A 102 -6.20 14.61 13.31
N PHE A 103 -7.14 13.88 12.71
CA PHE A 103 -7.53 14.01 11.31
C PHE A 103 -9.05 14.23 11.16
N PRO A 104 -9.61 15.34 11.65
CA PRO A 104 -11.07 15.58 11.59
C PRO A 104 -11.64 15.59 10.15
N VAL A 105 -10.79 15.83 9.15
CA VAL A 105 -11.15 15.74 7.73
C VAL A 105 -11.55 14.32 7.31
N LEU A 106 -11.17 13.30 8.07
CA LEU A 106 -11.56 11.89 7.86
C LEU A 106 -12.84 11.49 8.63
N GLU A 107 -13.60 12.43 9.16
CA GLU A 107 -14.89 12.13 9.79
C GLU A 107 -15.78 11.31 8.85
N GLY A 108 -16.26 10.15 9.33
CA GLY A 108 -17.04 9.20 8.54
C GLY A 108 -16.26 8.39 7.48
N LYS A 109 -14.92 8.57 7.41
CA LYS A 109 -14.02 7.85 6.49
C LYS A 109 -12.98 6.99 7.18
N ILE A 110 -13.07 6.83 8.50
CA ILE A 110 -12.25 5.93 9.30
C ILE A 110 -13.05 4.66 9.56
N LEU A 111 -12.60 3.53 9.02
CA LEU A 111 -13.22 2.23 9.18
C LEU A 111 -12.46 1.44 10.26
N ALA A 112 -13.07 1.31 11.44
CA ALA A 112 -12.52 0.54 12.56
C ALA A 112 -12.79 -0.96 12.38
N GLU A 113 -12.21 -1.57 11.33
CA GLU A 113 -12.53 -2.92 10.88
C GLU A 113 -11.29 -3.69 10.40
N ASP A 114 -11.43 -5.02 10.28
CA ASP A 114 -10.43 -5.87 9.64
C ASP A 114 -10.55 -5.76 8.12
N PHE A 115 -9.52 -5.21 7.48
CA PHE A 115 -9.46 -5.08 6.02
C PHE A 115 -9.80 -6.39 5.31
N LEU A 116 -9.32 -7.53 5.82
CA LEU A 116 -9.53 -8.82 5.16
C LEU A 116 -11.01 -9.25 5.13
N ARG A 117 -11.84 -8.70 6.01
CA ARG A 117 -13.29 -8.99 6.10
C ARG A 117 -14.18 -8.00 5.38
N LEU A 118 -13.65 -6.82 5.00
CA LEU A 118 -14.42 -5.80 4.32
C LEU A 118 -14.93 -6.28 2.95
N ASP A 119 -16.15 -5.90 2.61
CA ASP A 119 -16.68 -6.01 1.26
C ASP A 119 -16.34 -4.72 0.50
N LEU A 120 -15.23 -4.75 -0.25
CA LEU A 120 -14.74 -3.58 -0.97
C LEU A 120 -15.66 -3.14 -2.11
N GLY A 121 -16.45 -4.05 -2.68
CA GLY A 121 -17.40 -3.71 -3.73
C GLY A 121 -18.60 -2.91 -3.23
N LYS A 122 -18.95 -3.04 -1.91
CA LYS A 122 -19.97 -2.18 -1.30
C LYS A 122 -19.43 -0.81 -0.93
N LEU A 123 -18.16 -0.74 -0.53
CA LEU A 123 -17.50 0.52 -0.15
C LEU A 123 -17.18 1.37 -1.40
N PHE A 124 -16.72 0.72 -2.45
CA PHE A 124 -16.27 1.35 -3.68
C PHE A 124 -16.94 0.65 -4.88
N PRO A 125 -18.13 1.12 -5.30
CA PRO A 125 -18.81 0.54 -6.46
C PRO A 125 -18.04 0.74 -7.77
N ASP A 126 -17.24 1.80 -7.85
CA ASP A 126 -16.38 2.13 -8.97
C ASP A 126 -14.89 1.83 -8.66
N GLN A 127 -13.99 2.35 -9.49
CA GLN A 127 -12.56 2.16 -9.32
C GLN A 127 -12.00 2.99 -8.16
N PHE A 128 -11.07 2.40 -7.43
CA PHE A 128 -10.33 3.04 -6.33
C PHE A 128 -8.90 2.52 -6.26
N CYS A 129 -8.01 3.26 -5.61
CA CYS A 129 -6.64 2.82 -5.38
C CYS A 129 -6.46 2.32 -3.96
N VAL A 130 -5.49 1.41 -3.78
CA VAL A 130 -5.10 0.89 -2.47
C VAL A 130 -3.67 1.28 -2.16
N ILE A 131 -3.43 1.76 -0.94
CA ILE A 131 -2.09 2.14 -0.48
C ILE A 131 -1.91 1.79 1.00
N GLY A 132 -0.66 1.66 1.45
CA GLY A 132 -0.37 1.46 2.88
C GLY A 132 1.07 1.16 3.20
N ASN A 133 1.40 1.31 4.48
CA ASN A 133 2.53 0.63 5.11
C ASN A 133 2.01 -0.71 5.64
N TYR A 134 1.97 -1.73 4.77
CA TYR A 134 1.22 -2.96 5.05
C TYR A 134 1.80 -3.76 6.22
N PRO A 135 0.94 -4.26 7.14
CA PRO A 135 1.39 -5.17 8.18
C PRO A 135 2.03 -6.43 7.58
N TYR A 136 3.24 -6.78 8.02
CA TYR A 136 4.04 -7.85 7.40
C TYR A 136 3.39 -9.22 7.47
N ASN A 137 2.68 -9.50 8.58
CA ASN A 137 2.03 -10.78 8.82
C ASN A 137 0.85 -11.08 7.90
N ILE A 138 0.23 -10.06 7.29
CA ILE A 138 -0.93 -10.22 6.40
C ILE A 138 -0.71 -9.70 4.97
N SER A 139 0.50 -9.26 4.63
CA SER A 139 0.77 -8.63 3.32
C SER A 139 0.37 -9.51 2.13
N SER A 140 0.63 -10.82 2.20
CA SER A 140 0.20 -11.75 1.15
C SER A 140 -1.33 -11.86 1.04
N GLN A 141 -2.05 -11.83 2.16
CA GLN A 141 -3.52 -11.88 2.20
C GLN A 141 -4.13 -10.59 1.61
N ILE A 142 -3.50 -9.45 1.89
CA ILE A 142 -3.87 -8.16 1.27
C ILE A 142 -3.79 -8.28 -0.25
N PHE A 143 -2.71 -8.81 -0.81
CA PHE A 143 -2.56 -8.95 -2.25
C PHE A 143 -3.51 -9.97 -2.88
N PHE A 144 -3.87 -11.05 -2.17
CA PHE A 144 -4.93 -11.94 -2.63
C PHE A 144 -6.27 -11.20 -2.70
N LYS A 145 -6.59 -10.40 -1.69
CA LYS A 145 -7.81 -9.58 -1.72
C LYS A 145 -7.79 -8.53 -2.82
N VAL A 146 -6.65 -7.90 -3.09
CA VAL A 146 -6.49 -6.99 -4.25
C VAL A 146 -6.76 -7.73 -5.56
N LEU A 147 -6.34 -8.99 -5.70
CA LEU A 147 -6.65 -9.82 -6.88
C LEU A 147 -8.14 -10.13 -7.00
N ASP A 148 -8.84 -10.37 -5.90
CA ASP A 148 -10.28 -10.62 -5.92
C ASP A 148 -11.06 -9.39 -6.44
N TYR A 149 -10.57 -8.19 -6.14
CA TYR A 149 -11.15 -6.91 -6.58
C TYR A 149 -10.37 -6.23 -7.72
N LYS A 150 -9.60 -6.98 -8.50
CA LYS A 150 -8.71 -6.44 -9.55
C LYS A 150 -9.41 -5.54 -10.59
N GLU A 151 -10.70 -5.77 -10.86
CA GLU A 151 -11.46 -4.96 -11.80
C GLU A 151 -11.73 -3.54 -11.26
N HIS A 152 -11.76 -3.39 -9.93
CA HIS A 152 -11.98 -2.12 -9.23
C HIS A 152 -10.67 -1.43 -8.83
N ILE A 153 -9.55 -2.16 -8.77
CA ILE A 153 -8.27 -1.63 -8.27
C ILE A 153 -7.28 -1.46 -9.43
N PRO A 154 -7.22 -0.30 -10.08
CA PRO A 154 -6.26 -0.03 -11.16
C PRO A 154 -4.83 0.14 -10.65
N CYS A 155 -4.65 0.58 -9.39
CA CYS A 155 -3.33 0.76 -8.79
C CYS A 155 -3.36 0.36 -7.31
N CYS A 156 -2.34 -0.41 -6.91
CA CYS A 156 -2.07 -0.74 -5.52
C CYS A 156 -0.59 -0.47 -5.25
N SER A 157 -0.29 0.36 -4.26
CA SER A 157 1.08 0.72 -3.90
C SER A 157 1.31 0.64 -2.40
N GLY A 158 2.55 0.53 -1.97
CA GLY A 158 2.86 0.56 -0.56
C GLY A 158 4.13 -0.18 -0.19
N MET A 159 4.35 -0.24 1.11
CA MET A 159 5.57 -0.78 1.69
C MET A 159 5.31 -2.15 2.32
N ILE A 160 6.22 -3.10 2.04
CA ILE A 160 6.21 -4.48 2.53
C ILE A 160 7.62 -4.92 2.89
N GLN A 161 7.77 -6.13 3.42
CA GLN A 161 9.10 -6.73 3.61
C GLN A 161 9.85 -6.83 2.28
N LYS A 162 11.14 -6.49 2.28
CA LYS A 162 11.98 -6.49 1.08
C LYS A 162 11.96 -7.82 0.33
N GLU A 163 12.08 -8.93 1.06
CA GLU A 163 12.05 -10.28 0.45
C GLU A 163 10.72 -10.56 -0.29
N VAL A 164 9.60 -10.10 0.29
CA VAL A 164 8.29 -10.24 -0.36
C VAL A 164 8.22 -9.38 -1.61
N ALA A 165 8.70 -8.12 -1.55
CA ALA A 165 8.75 -7.21 -2.69
C ALA A 165 9.60 -7.78 -3.85
N GLU A 166 10.80 -8.30 -3.54
CA GLU A 166 11.68 -8.95 -4.49
C GLU A 166 11.00 -10.17 -5.13
N ARG A 167 10.28 -10.95 -4.33
CA ARG A 167 9.52 -12.11 -4.83
C ARG A 167 8.40 -11.70 -5.78
N LEU A 168 7.64 -10.65 -5.44
CA LEU A 168 6.53 -10.17 -6.26
C LEU A 168 6.99 -9.56 -7.59
N ALA A 169 8.13 -8.86 -7.57
CA ALA A 169 8.73 -8.26 -8.77
C ALA A 169 9.61 -9.24 -9.58
N ALA A 170 9.91 -10.42 -9.03
CA ALA A 170 10.76 -11.41 -9.70
C ALA A 170 10.13 -11.90 -11.01
N GLY A 171 10.96 -12.08 -12.04
CA GLY A 171 10.56 -12.66 -13.31
C GLY A 171 10.51 -14.19 -13.30
N PRO A 172 9.86 -14.79 -14.32
CA PRO A 172 9.84 -16.24 -14.52
C PRO A 172 11.24 -16.85 -14.61
N GLY A 173 11.47 -17.95 -13.89
CA GLY A 173 12.76 -18.65 -13.84
C GLY A 173 13.66 -18.24 -12.68
N SER A 174 13.33 -17.23 -11.94
CA SER A 174 13.97 -16.87 -10.67
C SER A 174 13.59 -17.88 -9.56
N LYS A 175 14.51 -18.15 -8.63
CA LYS A 175 14.22 -19.01 -7.46
C LYS A 175 13.16 -18.39 -6.53
N THR A 176 13.01 -17.07 -6.55
CA THR A 176 12.05 -16.32 -5.74
C THR A 176 10.66 -16.20 -6.40
N TYR A 177 10.55 -16.53 -7.69
CA TYR A 177 9.28 -16.48 -8.44
C TYR A 177 8.31 -17.55 -7.93
N GLY A 178 7.26 -17.11 -7.23
CA GLY A 178 6.29 -17.99 -6.59
C GLY A 178 4.87 -17.80 -7.12
N ILE A 179 3.94 -18.57 -6.56
CA ILE A 179 2.53 -18.56 -7.01
C ILE A 179 1.91 -17.16 -6.93
N LEU A 180 2.21 -16.39 -5.89
CA LEU A 180 1.67 -15.02 -5.74
C LEU A 180 2.24 -14.09 -6.80
N SER A 181 3.52 -14.24 -7.18
CA SER A 181 4.13 -13.49 -8.29
C SER A 181 3.42 -13.78 -9.61
N VAL A 182 3.14 -15.07 -9.86
CA VAL A 182 2.42 -15.53 -11.07
C VAL A 182 1.04 -14.89 -11.12
N LEU A 183 0.28 -14.99 -10.04
CA LEU A 183 -1.11 -14.50 -10.00
C LEU A 183 -1.18 -12.98 -10.11
N LEU A 184 -0.33 -12.24 -9.40
CA LEU A 184 -0.30 -10.78 -9.47
C LEU A 184 0.15 -10.30 -10.86
N GLN A 185 1.25 -10.84 -11.40
CA GLN A 185 1.77 -10.41 -12.69
C GLN A 185 0.90 -10.82 -13.88
N ALA A 186 -0.08 -11.70 -13.69
CA ALA A 186 -1.11 -11.95 -14.70
C ALA A 186 -2.01 -10.73 -14.93
N TRP A 187 -2.21 -9.91 -13.90
CA TRP A 187 -3.14 -8.78 -13.91
C TRP A 187 -2.48 -7.42 -13.70
N TYR A 188 -1.30 -7.40 -13.06
CA TYR A 188 -0.59 -6.18 -12.70
C TYR A 188 0.83 -6.19 -13.24
N GLU A 189 1.32 -5.05 -13.63
CA GLU A 189 2.75 -4.78 -13.73
C GLU A 189 3.25 -4.42 -12.33
N VAL A 190 4.24 -5.16 -11.84
CA VAL A 190 4.77 -5.01 -10.48
C VAL A 190 6.13 -4.34 -10.56
N GLU A 191 6.22 -3.14 -10.01
CA GLU A 191 7.44 -2.34 -9.96
C GLU A 191 8.03 -2.36 -8.56
N TYR A 192 9.31 -2.70 -8.44
CA TYR A 192 10.09 -2.50 -7.22
C TYR A 192 10.69 -1.10 -7.25
N LEU A 193 10.20 -0.19 -6.41
CA LEU A 193 10.58 1.21 -6.49
C LEU A 193 11.86 1.52 -5.73
N PHE A 194 11.91 1.17 -4.43
CA PHE A 194 13.09 1.40 -3.60
C PHE A 194 13.08 0.58 -2.30
N THR A 195 14.28 0.37 -1.77
CA THR A 195 14.49 -0.29 -0.47
C THR A 195 14.40 0.74 0.66
N VAL A 196 13.89 0.30 1.81
CA VAL A 196 13.73 1.10 3.04
C VAL A 196 14.47 0.41 4.19
N SER A 197 15.29 1.18 4.92
CA SER A 197 16.03 0.67 6.08
C SER A 197 15.11 0.40 7.26
N GLU A 198 15.44 -0.61 8.05
CA GLU A 198 14.78 -0.94 9.31
C GLU A 198 14.85 0.18 10.36
N ASN A 199 15.86 1.05 10.27
CA ASN A 199 16.11 2.12 11.26
C ASN A 199 15.09 3.27 11.21
N VAL A 200 14.29 3.35 10.15
CA VAL A 200 13.26 4.39 9.99
C VAL A 200 11.93 4.03 10.63
N PHE A 201 11.87 2.92 11.34
CA PHE A 201 10.67 2.43 12.04
C PHE A 201 10.83 2.47 13.55
N ASP A 202 9.68 2.42 14.24
CA ASP A 202 9.59 2.22 15.68
C ASP A 202 8.44 1.24 16.01
N PRO A 203 8.72 0.09 16.63
CA PRO A 203 10.06 -0.50 16.78
C PRO A 203 10.66 -0.91 15.42
N PRO A 204 11.99 -0.96 15.29
CA PRO A 204 12.61 -1.41 14.05
C PRO A 204 12.29 -2.88 13.79
N PRO A 205 11.89 -3.25 12.56
CA PRO A 205 11.74 -4.65 12.17
C PRO A 205 13.10 -5.34 12.06
N LYS A 206 13.09 -6.67 12.06
CA LYS A 206 14.32 -7.47 11.88
C LYS A 206 14.84 -7.52 10.44
N VAL A 207 14.04 -7.05 9.49
CA VAL A 207 14.30 -7.11 8.05
C VAL A 207 14.07 -5.77 7.40
N LYS A 208 14.73 -5.51 6.28
CA LYS A 208 14.48 -4.32 5.45
C LYS A 208 13.10 -4.39 4.82
N SER A 209 12.57 -3.23 4.49
CA SER A 209 11.35 -3.07 3.72
C SER A 209 11.66 -2.64 2.29
N ALA A 210 10.65 -2.68 1.46
CA ALA A 210 10.70 -2.07 0.14
C ALA A 210 9.31 -1.55 -0.25
N VAL A 211 9.32 -0.53 -1.09
CA VAL A 211 8.10 0.02 -1.68
C VAL A 211 7.93 -0.56 -3.07
N ILE A 212 6.72 -1.05 -3.34
CA ILE A 212 6.29 -1.53 -4.64
C ILE A 212 5.11 -0.72 -5.15
N ARG A 213 4.94 -0.70 -6.46
CA ARG A 213 3.73 -0.23 -7.13
C ARG A 213 3.25 -1.32 -8.08
N MET A 214 1.97 -1.59 -8.06
CA MET A 214 1.29 -2.53 -8.94
C MET A 214 0.27 -1.75 -9.76
N VAL A 215 0.46 -1.70 -11.06
CA VAL A 215 -0.45 -1.05 -12.01
C VAL A 215 -1.14 -2.13 -12.82
N ARG A 216 -2.48 -2.08 -12.87
CA ARG A 216 -3.26 -3.05 -13.64
C ARG A 216 -2.89 -2.96 -15.11
N ASN A 217 -2.54 -4.10 -15.69
CA ASN A 217 -2.30 -4.19 -17.12
C ASN A 217 -3.62 -4.53 -17.85
N ASP A 218 -3.85 -3.88 -19.00
CA ASP A 218 -5.02 -4.11 -19.87
C ASP A 218 -4.93 -5.42 -20.67
N ARG A 219 -4.03 -6.33 -20.27
CA ARG A 219 -3.86 -7.60 -20.96
C ARG A 219 -5.10 -8.47 -20.74
N LYS A 220 -6.09 -8.30 -21.60
CA LYS A 220 -7.23 -9.20 -21.71
C LYS A 220 -6.70 -10.62 -21.95
N SER A 221 -6.89 -11.46 -20.92
CA SER A 221 -6.83 -12.91 -20.99
C SER A 221 -5.53 -13.63 -20.61
N LEU A 222 -5.72 -14.62 -19.79
CA LEU A 222 -4.87 -15.79 -19.51
C LEU A 222 -4.26 -16.47 -20.76
N GLY A 223 -4.72 -16.17 -21.97
CA GLY A 223 -4.22 -16.73 -23.22
C GLY A 223 -2.76 -16.37 -23.53
N SER A 224 -2.26 -15.21 -23.13
CA SER A 224 -0.84 -14.85 -23.31
C SER A 224 0.04 -15.42 -22.20
N PHE A 225 -0.53 -15.62 -21.02
CA PHE A 225 0.15 -16.18 -19.85
C PHE A 225 0.31 -17.70 -19.98
N SER A 226 -0.74 -18.40 -20.46
CA SER A 226 -0.69 -19.83 -20.80
C SER A 226 0.42 -20.15 -21.81
N ARG A 227 0.65 -19.30 -22.82
CA ARG A 227 1.74 -19.46 -23.78
C ARG A 227 3.14 -19.29 -23.18
N ARG A 228 3.31 -18.54 -22.07
CA ARG A 228 4.59 -18.41 -21.37
C ARG A 228 4.90 -19.62 -20.48
N LEU A 229 3.87 -20.25 -19.92
CA LEU A 229 4.01 -21.47 -19.11
C LEU A 229 4.15 -22.72 -19.98
N SER A 230 3.62 -22.71 -21.20
CA SER A 230 3.60 -23.86 -22.11
C SER A 230 4.82 -23.99 -23.06
N LYS A 231 5.79 -23.06 -22.98
CA LYS A 231 7.07 -23.30 -23.68
C LYS A 231 7.89 -24.32 -22.89
N PRO A 232 7.97 -25.59 -23.35
CA PRO A 232 8.89 -26.52 -22.73
C PRO A 232 10.30 -25.97 -22.92
N ARG A 233 11.09 -25.92 -21.83
CA ARG A 233 12.54 -25.78 -21.96
C ARG A 233 12.99 -26.94 -22.88
N SER A 234 13.52 -26.66 -24.06
CA SER A 234 14.25 -27.63 -24.83
C SER A 234 15.48 -28.00 -23.99
N THR A 235 15.35 -29.05 -23.21
CA THR A 235 16.48 -29.75 -22.62
C THR A 235 17.17 -30.46 -23.78
N ASN A 236 18.23 -29.86 -24.30
CA ASN A 236 19.27 -30.58 -25.01
C ASN A 236 19.98 -31.55 -24.03
N VAL A 237 19.32 -32.65 -23.73
CA VAL A 237 19.91 -33.81 -23.09
C VAL A 237 19.81 -34.94 -24.10
N ALA A 238 20.65 -34.90 -25.11
CA ALA A 238 20.94 -36.04 -25.91
C ALA A 238 22.31 -35.81 -26.58
N LYS A 239 23.37 -36.32 -25.95
CA LYS A 239 24.57 -36.86 -26.58
C LYS A 239 25.69 -36.99 -25.54
N HIS A 240 25.70 -38.04 -24.80
CA HIS A 240 26.92 -38.76 -24.40
C HIS A 240 26.49 -40.10 -23.78
N CYS A 241 26.19 -41.01 -24.64
CA CYS A 241 26.30 -42.45 -24.37
C CYS A 241 26.43 -43.17 -25.73
N ALA A 242 27.65 -43.35 -26.16
CA ALA A 242 28.04 -44.42 -27.05
C ALA A 242 29.56 -44.63 -26.90
N THR A 243 29.86 -45.61 -26.21
CA THR A 243 31.01 -46.51 -26.12
C THR A 243 31.62 -47.00 -27.43
N PRO A 244 32.68 -47.76 -27.42
CA PRO A 244 32.78 -49.04 -26.77
C PRO A 244 33.83 -49.14 -25.68
#